data_fb225293d67d3e073b54eb12268bbba7
#
_entry.id   fb225293d67d3e073b54eb12268bbba7
#
_cell.length_a   1.000
_cell.length_b   1.000
_cell.length_c   1.000
_cell.angle_alpha   90.00
_cell.angle_beta   90.00
_cell.angle_gamma   90.00
#
_symmetry.space_group_name_H-M   'P 1'
#
loop_
_entity.id
_entity.type
_entity.pdbx_description
1 polymer ?
#
loop_
_entity_poly.entity_id
_entity_poly.type
_entity_poly.pdbx_seq_one_letter_code
_entity_poly.pdbx_strand_id
1 'polypeptide(L)'
;KNLISSGKEYINFGLKNSNTYDLMFGTAIADFTKYPTLFMSANKLYQHFRSEVANHSNEKDQDRIDEKSIDTWAKIHGLVGLLRKLQAVPSKVLKIPDTPIVAINKISKDLDGYLERFIEKI
;
A
#
# COMPACT_ATOMS: atom_id res chain seq x y z
N LYS A 1 -1.70 -13.38 11.11
CA LYS A 1 -1.24 -12.22 10.34
C LYS A 1 -2.15 -11.03 10.61
N ASN A 2 -1.57 -9.88 10.89
CA ASN A 2 -2.34 -8.67 11.18
C ASN A 2 -2.22 -7.66 10.04
N LEU A 3 -2.98 -6.57 10.15
CA LEU A 3 -3.04 -5.55 9.11
C LEU A 3 -1.69 -4.85 8.87
N ILE A 4 -0.90 -4.63 9.93
CA ILE A 4 0.43 -4.04 9.81
C ILE A 4 1.37 -4.93 9.00
N SER A 5 1.40 -6.23 9.32
CA SER A 5 2.20 -7.21 8.58
C SER A 5 1.82 -7.26 7.11
N SER A 6 0.53 -7.26 6.83
CA SER A 6 0.02 -7.29 5.45
C SER A 6 0.39 -6.02 4.70
N GLY A 7 0.31 -4.86 5.37
CA GLY A 7 0.74 -3.60 4.78
C GLY A 7 2.22 -3.62 4.41
N LYS A 8 3.06 -4.12 5.30
CA LYS A 8 4.50 -4.26 5.04
C LYS A 8 4.78 -5.19 3.87
N GLU A 9 4.12 -6.33 3.82
CA GLU A 9 4.28 -7.29 2.73
C GLU A 9 3.86 -6.68 1.39
N TYR A 10 2.76 -5.93 1.38
CA TYR A 10 2.27 -5.25 0.19
C TYR A 10 3.32 -4.25 -0.33
N ILE A 11 3.86 -3.42 0.57
CA ILE A 11 4.88 -2.43 0.22
C ILE A 11 6.13 -3.13 -0.32
N ASN A 12 6.61 -4.14 0.38
CA ASN A 12 7.80 -4.89 -0.05
C ASN A 12 7.59 -5.53 -1.42
N PHE A 13 6.41 -6.08 -1.67
CA PHE A 13 6.07 -6.65 -2.96
C PHE A 13 6.11 -5.58 -4.06
N GLY A 14 5.51 -4.43 -3.80
CA GLY A 14 5.49 -3.32 -4.77
C GLY A 14 6.89 -2.78 -5.09
N LEU A 15 7.78 -2.76 -4.10
CA LEU A 15 9.14 -2.27 -4.30
C LEU A 15 10.05 -3.29 -5.00
N LYS A 16 9.86 -4.58 -4.75
CA LYS A 16 10.71 -5.64 -5.30
C LYS A 16 10.20 -6.22 -6.60
N ASN A 17 8.90 -6.18 -6.84
CA ASN A 17 8.27 -6.81 -8.00
C ASN A 17 7.43 -5.77 -8.75
N SER A 18 8.06 -4.67 -9.13
CA SER A 18 7.36 -3.50 -9.68
C SER A 18 6.53 -3.81 -10.94
N ASN A 19 7.04 -4.65 -11.84
CA ASN A 19 6.31 -4.98 -13.06
C ASN A 19 5.02 -5.75 -12.77
N THR A 20 5.11 -6.77 -11.93
CA THR A 20 3.93 -7.55 -11.51
C THR A 20 2.96 -6.67 -10.74
N TYR A 21 3.47 -5.85 -9.83
CA TYR A 21 2.67 -4.92 -9.05
C TYR A 21 1.90 -3.97 -9.97
N ASP A 22 2.56 -3.39 -10.98
CA ASP A 22 1.94 -2.47 -11.91
C ASP A 22 0.85 -3.13 -12.75
N LEU A 23 1.03 -4.38 -13.12
CA LEU A 23 -0.01 -5.14 -13.83
C LEU A 23 -1.24 -5.38 -12.95
N MET A 24 -1.05 -5.61 -11.66
CA MET A 24 -2.15 -5.87 -10.72
C MET A 24 -2.85 -4.59 -10.25
N PHE A 25 -2.08 -3.55 -9.93
CA PHE A 25 -2.58 -2.39 -9.19
C PHE A 25 -2.12 -1.04 -9.74
N GLY A 26 -1.46 -0.99 -10.90
CA GLY A 26 -0.77 0.20 -11.40
C GLY A 26 -1.66 1.41 -11.63
N THR A 27 -2.15 1.58 -12.85
CA THR A 27 -2.98 2.74 -13.21
C THR A 27 -4.46 2.44 -13.09
N ALA A 28 -4.82 1.16 -13.00
CA ALA A 28 -6.19 0.71 -12.90
C ALA A 28 -6.21 -0.68 -12.27
N ILE A 29 -7.40 -1.09 -11.88
CA ILE A 29 -7.64 -2.47 -11.47
C ILE A 29 -7.32 -3.36 -12.68
N ALA A 30 -6.69 -4.52 -12.44
CA ALA A 30 -6.30 -5.44 -13.50
C ALA A 30 -7.47 -5.72 -14.46
N ASP A 31 -7.18 -5.63 -15.75
CA ASP A 31 -8.16 -5.89 -16.79
C ASP A 31 -8.46 -7.40 -16.82
N PHE A 32 -9.66 -7.78 -16.33
CA PHE A 32 -10.03 -9.18 -16.23
C PHE A 32 -10.25 -9.85 -17.60
N THR A 33 -10.55 -9.07 -18.64
CA THR A 33 -10.72 -9.62 -19.98
C THR A 33 -9.41 -10.01 -20.61
N LYS A 34 -8.33 -9.27 -20.28
CA LYS A 34 -7.01 -9.48 -20.83
C LYS A 34 -6.13 -10.36 -19.91
N TYR A 35 -6.32 -10.25 -18.59
CA TYR A 35 -5.54 -10.97 -17.59
C TYR A 35 -6.44 -11.58 -16.51
N PRO A 36 -7.30 -12.57 -16.87
CA PRO A 36 -8.31 -13.07 -15.92
C PRO A 36 -7.70 -13.71 -14.67
N THR A 37 -6.61 -14.45 -14.79
CA THR A 37 -5.97 -15.08 -13.63
C THR A 37 -5.40 -14.05 -12.69
N LEU A 38 -4.77 -13.01 -13.23
CA LEU A 38 -4.21 -11.91 -12.43
C LEU A 38 -5.31 -11.13 -11.72
N PHE A 39 -6.41 -10.87 -12.41
CA PHE A 39 -7.57 -10.21 -11.83
C PHE A 39 -8.13 -11.00 -10.66
N MET A 40 -8.27 -12.31 -10.80
CA MET A 40 -8.76 -13.19 -9.72
C MET A 40 -7.81 -13.20 -8.52
N SER A 41 -6.50 -13.21 -8.77
CA SER A 41 -5.51 -13.13 -7.70
C SER A 41 -5.60 -11.82 -6.95
N ALA A 42 -5.75 -10.71 -7.67
CA ALA A 42 -5.92 -9.39 -7.07
C ALA A 42 -7.18 -9.32 -6.21
N ASN A 43 -8.28 -9.93 -6.68
CA ASN A 43 -9.52 -9.99 -5.91
C ASN A 43 -9.36 -10.77 -4.61
N LYS A 44 -8.66 -11.89 -4.64
CA LYS A 44 -8.39 -12.67 -3.43
C LYS A 44 -7.57 -11.88 -2.43
N LEU A 45 -6.57 -11.16 -2.89
CA LEU A 45 -5.77 -10.27 -2.04
C LEU A 45 -6.64 -9.20 -1.41
N TYR A 46 -7.52 -8.58 -2.19
CA TYR A 46 -8.44 -7.58 -1.67
C TYR A 46 -9.36 -8.17 -0.60
N GLN A 47 -9.96 -9.34 -0.85
CA GLN A 47 -10.85 -9.99 0.12
C GLN A 47 -10.13 -10.28 1.43
N HIS A 48 -8.91 -10.77 1.36
CA HIS A 48 -8.11 -11.03 2.55
C HIS A 48 -7.81 -9.73 3.30
N PHE A 49 -7.38 -8.69 2.58
CA PHE A 49 -7.10 -7.37 3.13
C PHE A 49 -8.35 -6.78 3.80
N ARG A 50 -9.48 -6.89 3.13
CA ARG A 50 -10.77 -6.42 3.64
C ARG A 50 -11.12 -7.08 4.98
N SER A 51 -10.89 -8.38 5.07
CA SER A 51 -11.11 -9.12 6.32
C SER A 51 -10.23 -8.60 7.45
N GLU A 52 -8.97 -8.30 7.14
CA GLU A 52 -8.04 -7.76 8.14
C GLU A 52 -8.45 -6.36 8.59
N VAL A 53 -8.92 -5.52 7.67
CA VAL A 53 -9.43 -4.18 8.00
C VAL A 53 -10.65 -4.29 8.91
N ALA A 54 -11.58 -5.18 8.59
CA ALA A 54 -12.77 -5.41 9.41
C ALA A 54 -12.41 -5.86 10.82
N ASN A 55 -11.48 -6.79 10.92
CA ASN A 55 -11.06 -7.31 12.22
C ASN A 55 -10.34 -6.26 13.06
N HIS A 56 -9.45 -5.50 12.43
CA HIS A 56 -8.68 -4.47 13.12
C HIS A 56 -9.56 -3.33 13.63
N SER A 57 -10.52 -2.90 12.81
CA SER A 57 -11.38 -1.76 13.14
C SER A 57 -12.64 -2.13 13.93
N ASN A 58 -12.91 -3.43 14.04
CA ASN A 58 -14.16 -3.94 14.64
C ASN A 58 -15.42 -3.42 13.93
N GLU A 59 -15.30 -3.06 12.66
CA GLU A 59 -16.42 -2.57 11.87
C GLU A 59 -17.32 -3.74 11.45
N LYS A 60 -18.62 -3.54 11.55
CA LYS A 60 -19.63 -4.57 11.21
C LYS A 60 -20.45 -4.21 9.97
N ASP A 61 -20.55 -2.93 9.65
CA ASP A 61 -21.26 -2.46 8.47
C ASP A 61 -20.43 -2.76 7.21
N GLN A 62 -21.00 -3.54 6.29
CA GLN A 62 -20.28 -3.99 5.10
C GLN A 62 -19.82 -2.83 4.21
N ASP A 63 -20.66 -1.81 4.05
CA ASP A 63 -20.31 -0.64 3.25
C ASP A 63 -19.14 0.14 3.88
N ARG A 64 -19.13 0.26 5.20
CA ARG A 64 -18.04 0.93 5.91
C ARG A 64 -16.75 0.13 5.87
N ILE A 65 -16.85 -1.20 5.91
CA ILE A 65 -15.67 -2.06 5.75
C ILE A 65 -15.04 -1.80 4.37
N ASP A 66 -15.86 -1.71 3.33
CA ASP A 66 -15.35 -1.42 1.99
C ASP A 66 -14.71 -0.03 1.91
N GLU A 67 -15.35 0.99 2.47
CA GLU A 67 -14.77 2.34 2.51
C GLU A 67 -13.42 2.36 3.22
N LYS A 68 -13.35 1.75 4.38
CA LYS A 68 -12.10 1.69 5.16
C LYS A 68 -11.01 0.90 4.43
N SER A 69 -11.42 -0.16 3.73
CA SER A 69 -10.48 -0.99 2.96
C SER A 69 -9.90 -0.21 1.78
N ILE A 70 -10.74 0.48 1.03
CA ILE A 70 -10.29 1.30 -0.10
C ILE A 70 -9.42 2.46 0.38
N ASP A 71 -9.82 3.13 1.48
CA ASP A 71 -9.05 4.22 2.06
C ASP A 71 -7.64 3.76 2.46
N THR A 72 -7.56 2.65 3.17
CA THR A 72 -6.29 2.08 3.63
C THR A 72 -5.44 1.64 2.45
N TRP A 73 -6.07 0.95 1.49
CA TRP A 73 -5.37 0.51 0.29
C TRP A 73 -4.84 1.68 -0.53
N ALA A 74 -5.64 2.72 -0.73
CA ALA A 74 -5.23 3.91 -1.49
C ALA A 74 -4.00 4.57 -0.86
N LYS A 75 -3.94 4.65 0.46
CA LYS A 75 -2.78 5.23 1.17
C LYS A 75 -1.54 4.36 1.03
N ILE A 76 -1.68 3.06 1.21
CA ILE A 76 -0.56 2.12 1.07
C ILE A 76 -0.07 2.09 -0.38
N HIS A 77 -0.99 2.05 -1.33
CA HIS A 77 -0.66 2.07 -2.75
C HIS A 77 0.07 3.36 -3.15
N GLY A 78 -0.43 4.50 -2.67
CA GLY A 78 0.23 5.78 -2.88
C GLY A 78 1.62 5.82 -2.26
N LEU A 79 1.78 5.25 -1.08
CA LEU A 79 3.07 5.16 -0.40
C LEU A 79 4.08 4.32 -1.21
N VAL A 80 3.65 3.21 -1.79
CA VAL A 80 4.51 2.41 -2.68
C VAL A 80 5.05 3.27 -3.83
N GLY A 81 4.17 4.04 -4.47
CA GLY A 81 4.57 4.93 -5.56
C GLY A 81 5.61 5.96 -5.12
N LEU A 82 5.40 6.55 -3.95
CA LEU A 82 6.33 7.55 -3.40
C LEU A 82 7.68 6.92 -3.02
N LEU A 83 7.66 5.76 -2.40
CA LEU A 83 8.88 5.05 -2.01
C LEU A 83 9.68 4.60 -3.23
N ARG A 84 9.01 4.25 -4.32
CA ARG A 84 9.69 3.90 -5.59
C ARG A 84 10.46 5.09 -6.15
N LYS A 85 9.93 6.31 -6.01
CA LYS A 85 10.64 7.52 -6.43
C LYS A 85 11.91 7.72 -5.62
N LEU A 86 11.88 7.41 -4.33
CA LEU A 86 13.04 7.52 -3.46
C LEU A 86 14.21 6.66 -3.95
N GLN A 87 13.94 5.50 -4.52
CA GLN A 87 14.96 4.59 -5.04
C GLN A 87 15.77 5.16 -6.21
N ALA A 88 15.21 6.14 -6.92
CA ALA A 88 15.82 6.72 -8.11
C ALA A 88 16.44 8.11 -7.86
N VAL A 89 16.38 8.63 -6.66
CA VAL A 89 16.81 10.00 -6.33
C VAL A 89 18.29 10.04 -5.98
N PRO A 90 19.08 10.98 -6.56
CA PRO A 90 20.46 11.19 -6.14
C PRO A 90 20.54 11.60 -4.67
N SER A 91 21.54 11.13 -3.95
CA SER A 91 21.67 11.38 -2.51
C SER A 91 21.73 12.87 -2.15
N LYS A 92 22.26 13.70 -3.02
CA LYS A 92 22.34 15.14 -2.78
C LYS A 92 20.97 15.80 -2.62
N VAL A 93 19.94 15.25 -3.26
CA VAL A 93 18.58 15.79 -3.20
C VAL A 93 18.01 15.57 -1.79
N LEU A 94 18.42 14.52 -1.10
CA LEU A 94 17.97 14.20 0.26
C LEU A 94 18.49 15.18 1.31
N LYS A 95 19.39 16.08 0.92
CA LYS A 95 19.95 17.11 1.81
C LYS A 95 19.21 18.44 1.72
N ILE A 96 18.28 18.58 0.78
CA ILE A 96 17.50 19.81 0.61
C ILE A 96 16.34 19.76 1.58
N PRO A 97 16.32 20.65 2.61
CA PRO A 97 15.28 20.57 3.65
C PRO A 97 13.90 20.95 3.12
N ASP A 98 12.88 20.50 3.83
CA ASP A 98 11.46 20.85 3.61
C ASP A 98 10.94 20.45 2.23
N THR A 99 11.47 19.36 1.68
CA THR A 99 11.00 18.81 0.41
C THR A 99 10.19 17.52 0.64
N PRO A 100 9.27 17.19 -0.28
CA PRO A 100 8.54 15.93 -0.19
C PRO A 100 9.45 14.71 -0.15
N ILE A 101 10.55 14.72 -0.90
CA ILE A 101 11.46 13.58 -0.96
C ILE A 101 12.16 13.34 0.38
N VAL A 102 12.47 14.40 1.11
CA VAL A 102 13.05 14.29 2.46
C VAL A 102 12.03 13.68 3.43
N ALA A 103 10.76 14.11 3.33
CA ALA A 103 9.68 13.55 4.14
C ALA A 103 9.49 12.05 3.84
N ILE A 104 9.49 11.67 2.57
CA ILE A 104 9.37 10.26 2.15
C ILE A 104 10.55 9.45 2.69
N ASN A 105 11.75 10.01 2.65
CA ASN A 105 12.94 9.34 3.17
C ASN A 105 12.83 9.07 4.68
N LYS A 106 12.30 10.02 5.44
CA LYS A 106 12.07 9.84 6.88
C LYS A 106 11.09 8.69 7.14
N ILE A 107 10.01 8.64 6.37
CA ILE A 107 9.03 7.56 6.46
C ILE A 107 9.69 6.21 6.15
N SER A 108 10.52 6.15 5.11
CA SER A 108 11.18 4.91 4.71
C SER A 108 12.12 4.36 5.79
N LYS A 109 12.73 5.24 6.59
CA LYS A 109 13.65 4.85 7.66
C LYS A 109 12.94 4.34 8.91
N ASP A 110 11.66 4.66 9.07
CA ASP A 110 10.83 4.20 10.19
C ASP A 110 9.48 3.72 9.66
N LEU A 111 9.52 2.84 8.68
CA LEU A 111 8.31 2.36 8.02
C LEU A 111 7.37 1.64 8.98
N ASP A 112 7.92 0.83 9.89
CA ASP A 112 7.12 0.12 10.88
C ASP A 112 6.35 1.09 11.78
N GLY A 113 7.05 2.09 12.33
CA GLY A 113 6.43 3.10 13.17
C GLY A 113 5.38 3.92 12.41
N TYR A 114 5.65 4.26 11.16
CA TYR A 114 4.70 4.97 10.32
C TYR A 114 3.43 4.14 10.11
N LEU A 115 3.58 2.86 9.77
CA LEU A 115 2.43 1.98 9.55
C LEU A 115 1.63 1.78 10.83
N GLU A 116 2.28 1.63 11.97
CA GLU A 116 1.60 1.53 13.26
C GLU A 116 0.75 2.75 13.54
N ARG A 117 1.29 3.95 13.40
CA ARG A 117 0.57 5.20 13.63
C ARG A 117 -0.61 5.38 12.68
N PHE A 118 -0.41 5.00 11.43
CA PHE A 118 -1.41 5.15 10.38
C PHE A 118 -2.55 4.14 10.55
N ILE A 119 -2.21 2.87 10.79
CA ILE A 119 -3.20 1.79 10.91
C ILE A 119 -3.98 1.89 12.21
N GLU A 120 -3.35 2.38 13.27
CA GLU A 120 -4.00 2.60 14.56
C GLU A 120 -5.28 3.43 14.45
N LYS A 121 -5.37 4.33 13.48
CA LYS A 121 -6.50 5.25 13.30
C LYS A 121 -7.65 4.68 12.46
N ILE A 122 -7.51 3.49 11.97
CA ILE A 122 -8.57 2.84 11.19
C ILE A 122 -9.68 2.30 12.12
#